data_649fee235a684575acb6a92583508823
#
_entry.id   649fee235a684575acb6a92583508823
#
_cell.length_a   1.000
_cell.length_b   1.000
_cell.length_c   1.000
_cell.angle_alpha   90.00
_cell.angle_beta   90.00
_cell.angle_gamma   90.00
#
_symmetry.space_group_name_H-M   'P 1'
#
loop_
_entity.id
_entity.type
_entity.pdbx_description
1 polymer ?
#
loop_
_entity_poly.entity_id
_entity_poly.type
_entity_poly.pdbx_seq_one_letter_code
_entity_poly.pdbx_strand_id
1 'polypeptide(L)'
;MQRERTYIAIDLKSFYASVECVERGLDPLNTNLVVADVTRTEKTICLAVSPSLKAYGIAGRARLFEVVERIHELNDNRKYNSTDHQLHGKSIYHNELEAHKNWAIDYIAAPPHMARYIDYSTKIYGIYLKYIAPEDIHIYSIDEVFMDVTDYLKSYRMTAHQLAIKMIRDVLKNTGITATAGIGTNLYLCKVAMDIVAKHANTDTDGVRIAELNEMTYRRKLWNHRPLTDFWRIGRGTARKLETFGIDTMGKLARFSLHHSPLLYKMFGVNAEFLIDHAWGYESCLMKDIKAYRPRNHSLCSGQVLQHPYTFRQGLVVAQEMADMLALSLVEKRKMTDHITLAVGYDRTSLDNPIVQKRYMGPTTKDRFGRIVPKTAHGSYPLTQYTSSGRLIMDAISNLYEDIVNPLLKVRRITIVASHVIDETLAKHQNETPIQLNLFENNEEKRRDALQERHQLARERKLQEATLDIKRRFGKNSLLRGLNFDEGATGRDRNNQIGGHHA
;
A
#
# COMPACT_ATOMS: atom_id res chain seq x y z
N MET A 1 -8.12 -14.60 35.43
CA MET A 1 -8.01 -15.29 34.12
C MET A 1 -8.42 -14.28 33.04
N GLN A 2 -7.58 -14.02 32.07
CA GLN A 2 -8.00 -13.26 30.89
C GLN A 2 -9.11 -14.05 30.20
N ARG A 3 -10.21 -13.38 29.86
CA ARG A 3 -11.32 -13.98 29.12
C ARG A 3 -10.80 -14.49 27.76
N GLU A 4 -11.10 -15.72 27.44
CA GLU A 4 -10.79 -16.31 26.13
C GLU A 4 -11.53 -15.54 25.04
N ARG A 5 -10.78 -15.00 24.05
CA ARG A 5 -11.32 -14.20 22.96
C ARG A 5 -11.38 -14.98 21.67
N THR A 6 -12.24 -14.55 20.76
CA THR A 6 -12.37 -15.13 19.43
C THR A 6 -12.38 -14.01 18.39
N TYR A 7 -11.44 -14.08 17.45
CA TYR A 7 -11.30 -13.16 16.36
C TYR A 7 -11.54 -13.84 15.02
N ILE A 8 -12.14 -13.12 14.09
CA ILE A 8 -12.29 -13.52 12.69
C ILE A 8 -11.54 -12.51 11.83
N ALA A 9 -10.67 -13.00 10.95
CA ALA A 9 -10.12 -12.23 9.83
C ALA A 9 -10.81 -12.68 8.54
N ILE A 10 -11.22 -11.75 7.68
CA ILE A 10 -11.83 -12.03 6.36
C ILE A 10 -11.05 -11.28 5.29
N ASP A 11 -10.67 -11.97 4.22
CA ASP A 11 -9.99 -11.45 3.03
C ASP A 11 -10.80 -11.78 1.77
N LEU A 12 -11.13 -10.75 0.97
CA LEU A 12 -11.91 -10.91 -0.25
C LEU A 12 -11.05 -11.51 -1.36
N LYS A 13 -11.52 -12.60 -1.94
CA LYS A 13 -10.72 -13.41 -2.87
C LYS A 13 -10.41 -12.67 -4.16
N SER A 14 -9.12 -12.35 -4.40
CA SER A 14 -8.64 -11.63 -5.58
C SER A 14 -9.42 -10.35 -5.87
N PHE A 15 -9.70 -9.54 -4.86
CA PHE A 15 -10.75 -8.52 -4.78
C PHE A 15 -10.92 -7.70 -6.07
N TYR A 16 -9.87 -7.00 -6.54
CA TYR A 16 -10.00 -6.17 -7.75
C TYR A 16 -10.38 -6.97 -9.00
N ALA A 17 -9.80 -8.17 -9.16
CA ALA A 17 -10.16 -9.04 -10.29
C ALA A 17 -11.60 -9.55 -10.17
N SER A 18 -12.06 -9.84 -8.95
CA SER A 18 -13.44 -10.25 -8.70
C SER A 18 -14.44 -9.13 -9.00
N VAL A 19 -14.14 -7.87 -8.58
CA VAL A 19 -14.97 -6.71 -8.95
C VAL A 19 -15.04 -6.55 -10.46
N GLU A 20 -13.89 -6.64 -11.17
CA GLU A 20 -13.88 -6.51 -12.63
C GLU A 20 -14.66 -7.62 -13.34
N CYS A 21 -14.66 -8.84 -12.81
CA CYS A 21 -15.49 -9.92 -13.32
C CYS A 21 -16.98 -9.63 -13.12
N VAL A 22 -17.39 -9.32 -11.89
CA VAL A 22 -18.78 -9.05 -11.54
C VAL A 22 -19.36 -7.90 -12.37
N GLU A 23 -18.63 -6.81 -12.54
CA GLU A 23 -19.03 -5.66 -13.36
C GLU A 23 -19.25 -6.01 -14.85
N ARG A 24 -18.64 -7.10 -15.32
CA ARG A 24 -18.80 -7.63 -16.68
C ARG A 24 -19.83 -8.76 -16.77
N GLY A 25 -20.48 -9.13 -15.66
CA GLY A 25 -21.38 -10.28 -15.61
C GLY A 25 -20.68 -11.62 -15.71
N LEU A 26 -19.38 -11.69 -15.33
CA LEU A 26 -18.54 -12.88 -15.40
C LEU A 26 -18.37 -13.50 -14.01
N ASP A 27 -18.16 -14.82 -13.95
CA ASP A 27 -17.87 -15.54 -12.72
C ASP A 27 -16.40 -15.29 -12.28
N PRO A 28 -16.15 -14.66 -11.11
CA PRO A 28 -14.81 -14.40 -10.60
C PRO A 28 -13.96 -15.64 -10.36
N LEU A 29 -14.57 -16.81 -10.10
CA LEU A 29 -13.85 -18.05 -9.81
C LEU A 29 -13.44 -18.80 -11.08
N ASN A 30 -14.19 -18.62 -12.16
CA ASN A 30 -14.02 -19.35 -13.42
C ASN A 30 -13.30 -18.54 -14.52
N THR A 31 -13.31 -17.20 -14.43
CA THR A 31 -12.81 -16.34 -15.50
C THR A 31 -11.32 -16.01 -15.34
N ASN A 32 -10.54 -16.16 -16.40
CA ASN A 32 -9.16 -15.72 -16.47
C ASN A 32 -9.10 -14.20 -16.68
N LEU A 33 -8.69 -13.47 -15.65
CA LEU A 33 -8.62 -12.01 -15.70
C LEU A 33 -7.44 -11.49 -14.86
N VAL A 34 -6.73 -10.50 -15.38
CA VAL A 34 -5.78 -9.67 -14.63
C VAL A 34 -6.24 -8.23 -14.61
N VAL A 35 -5.99 -7.52 -13.52
CA VAL A 35 -6.17 -6.08 -13.43
C VAL A 35 -4.83 -5.40 -13.64
N ALA A 36 -4.65 -4.78 -14.80
CA ALA A 36 -3.40 -4.14 -15.16
C ALA A 36 -3.64 -2.95 -16.09
N ASP A 37 -2.87 -1.89 -15.92
CA ASP A 37 -2.88 -0.72 -16.82
C ASP A 37 -2.00 -1.01 -18.05
N VAL A 38 -2.64 -1.54 -19.09
CA VAL A 38 -1.98 -1.89 -20.36
C VAL A 38 -1.48 -0.67 -21.16
N THR A 39 -1.94 0.54 -20.81
CA THR A 39 -1.50 1.78 -21.49
C THR A 39 -0.09 2.20 -21.06
N ARG A 40 0.43 1.64 -19.97
CA ARG A 40 1.78 1.95 -19.48
C ARG A 40 2.86 1.18 -20.23
N THR A 41 3.21 0.03 -19.71
CA THR A 41 4.20 -0.88 -20.33
C THR A 41 3.92 -2.29 -19.84
N GLU A 42 4.39 -3.30 -20.56
CA GLU A 42 4.32 -4.70 -20.11
C GLU A 42 5.04 -4.97 -18.77
N LYS A 43 5.89 -4.04 -18.32
CA LYS A 43 6.54 -4.11 -16.98
C LYS A 43 5.63 -3.65 -15.86
N THR A 44 4.39 -3.21 -16.16
CA THR A 44 3.40 -2.86 -15.13
C THR A 44 3.11 -4.04 -14.22
N ILE A 45 2.86 -3.74 -12.94
CA ILE A 45 2.47 -4.78 -11.97
C ILE A 45 0.97 -4.97 -12.07
N CYS A 46 0.51 -6.19 -12.20
CA CYS A 46 -0.89 -6.53 -12.07
C CYS A 46 -1.34 -6.25 -10.63
N LEU A 47 -2.39 -5.46 -10.46
CA LEU A 47 -2.96 -5.16 -9.15
C LEU A 47 -3.67 -6.37 -8.55
N ALA A 48 -4.27 -7.20 -9.41
CA ALA A 48 -4.87 -8.47 -9.04
C ALA A 48 -4.83 -9.46 -10.21
N VAL A 49 -4.86 -10.74 -9.86
CA VAL A 49 -4.96 -11.87 -10.76
C VAL A 49 -6.11 -12.75 -10.29
N SER A 50 -6.99 -13.18 -11.18
CA SER A 50 -8.14 -14.03 -10.83
C SER A 50 -7.72 -15.39 -10.25
N PRO A 51 -8.58 -16.05 -9.47
CA PRO A 51 -8.29 -17.37 -8.92
C PRO A 51 -7.97 -18.43 -9.99
N SER A 52 -8.66 -18.39 -11.12
CA SER A 52 -8.44 -19.30 -12.25
C SER A 52 -7.03 -19.14 -12.83
N LEU A 53 -6.56 -17.91 -13.05
CA LEU A 53 -5.19 -17.67 -13.52
C LEU A 53 -4.13 -18.04 -12.48
N LYS A 54 -4.40 -17.85 -11.19
CA LYS A 54 -3.49 -18.29 -10.12
C LYS A 54 -3.32 -19.83 -10.13
N ALA A 55 -4.33 -20.58 -10.52
CA ALA A 55 -4.23 -22.03 -10.65
C ALA A 55 -3.21 -22.46 -11.73
N TYR A 56 -2.95 -21.61 -12.73
CA TYR A 56 -1.89 -21.82 -13.73
C TYR A 56 -0.49 -21.39 -13.28
N GLY A 57 -0.31 -21.07 -11.97
CA GLY A 57 0.98 -20.69 -11.38
C GLY A 57 1.34 -19.22 -11.55
N ILE A 58 0.41 -18.35 -11.96
CA ILE A 58 0.63 -16.92 -12.09
C ILE A 58 0.51 -16.28 -10.70
N ALA A 59 1.54 -15.53 -10.28
CA ALA A 59 1.56 -14.87 -8.98
C ALA A 59 0.50 -13.76 -8.88
N GLY A 60 -0.06 -13.55 -7.68
CA GLY A 60 -1.14 -12.57 -7.47
C GLY A 60 -0.74 -11.11 -7.77
N ARG A 61 0.56 -10.80 -7.81
CA ARG A 61 1.15 -9.50 -8.18
C ARG A 61 2.24 -9.67 -9.23
N ALA A 62 2.01 -10.53 -10.21
CA ALA A 62 2.90 -10.70 -11.35
C ALA A 62 3.02 -9.38 -12.15
N ARG A 63 4.11 -9.20 -12.88
CA ARG A 63 4.19 -8.20 -13.92
C ARG A 63 3.44 -8.69 -15.16
N LEU A 64 2.90 -7.77 -15.96
CA LEU A 64 2.11 -8.15 -17.12
C LEU A 64 2.90 -9.03 -18.09
N PHE A 65 4.18 -8.75 -18.32
CA PHE A 65 5.02 -9.60 -19.19
C PHE A 65 5.19 -11.03 -18.62
N GLU A 66 5.26 -11.20 -17.29
CA GLU A 66 5.34 -12.54 -16.66
C GLU A 66 4.04 -13.33 -16.87
N VAL A 67 2.89 -12.64 -16.94
CA VAL A 67 1.60 -13.24 -17.30
C VAL A 67 1.63 -13.69 -18.76
N VAL A 68 2.07 -12.82 -19.68
CA VAL A 68 2.18 -13.12 -21.11
C VAL A 68 3.09 -14.34 -21.35
N GLU A 69 4.31 -14.32 -20.80
CA GLU A 69 5.27 -15.41 -20.92
C GLU A 69 4.68 -16.73 -20.40
N ARG A 70 4.07 -16.68 -19.20
CA ARG A 70 3.50 -17.89 -18.60
C ARG A 70 2.34 -18.48 -19.42
N ILE A 71 1.45 -17.63 -19.94
CA ILE A 71 0.36 -18.08 -20.83
C ILE A 71 0.91 -18.68 -22.12
N HIS A 72 1.95 -18.09 -22.68
CA HIS A 72 2.62 -18.61 -23.88
C HIS A 72 3.20 -20.00 -23.63
N GLU A 73 3.99 -20.18 -22.55
CA GLU A 73 4.51 -21.50 -22.15
C GLU A 73 3.42 -22.56 -21.98
N LEU A 74 2.32 -22.19 -21.34
CA LEU A 74 1.19 -23.09 -21.11
C LEU A 74 0.51 -23.48 -22.43
N ASN A 75 0.34 -22.53 -23.34
CA ASN A 75 -0.25 -22.78 -24.63
C ASN A 75 0.65 -23.64 -25.54
N ASP A 76 1.97 -23.43 -25.48
CA ASP A 76 2.93 -24.29 -26.18
C ASP A 76 2.87 -25.71 -25.65
N ASN A 77 2.78 -25.89 -24.33
CA ASN A 77 2.60 -27.23 -23.73
C ASN A 77 1.26 -27.89 -24.13
N ARG A 78 0.17 -27.10 -24.17
CA ARG A 78 -1.14 -27.62 -24.61
C ARG A 78 -1.11 -28.02 -26.09
N LYS A 79 -0.46 -27.24 -26.93
CA LYS A 79 -0.23 -27.53 -28.34
C LYS A 79 0.61 -28.79 -28.51
N TYR A 80 1.71 -28.94 -27.80
CA TYR A 80 2.58 -30.10 -27.84
C TYR A 80 1.85 -31.39 -27.44
N ASN A 81 0.96 -31.33 -26.43
CA ASN A 81 0.21 -32.48 -25.92
C ASN A 81 -1.08 -32.77 -26.69
N SER A 82 -1.46 -31.97 -27.70
CA SER A 82 -2.59 -32.26 -28.56
C SER A 82 -2.19 -33.28 -29.61
N THR A 83 -3.16 -34.09 -30.06
CA THR A 83 -2.92 -35.23 -31.00
C THR A 83 -2.37 -34.79 -32.35
N ASP A 84 -2.70 -33.62 -32.82
CA ASP A 84 -2.30 -33.04 -34.11
C ASP A 84 -1.34 -31.82 -33.95
N HIS A 85 -0.83 -31.60 -32.74
CA HIS A 85 0.04 -30.47 -32.40
C HIS A 85 -0.55 -29.08 -32.76
N GLN A 86 -1.88 -28.93 -32.70
CA GLN A 86 -2.57 -27.69 -32.98
C GLN A 86 -3.52 -27.31 -31.82
N LEU A 87 -3.83 -26.04 -31.71
CA LEU A 87 -4.85 -25.50 -30.80
C LEU A 87 -6.12 -25.20 -31.61
N HIS A 88 -7.25 -25.82 -31.24
CA HIS A 88 -8.51 -25.78 -32.03
C HIS A 88 -9.50 -24.71 -31.54
N GLY A 89 -9.15 -23.93 -30.53
CA GLY A 89 -9.97 -22.87 -29.97
C GLY A 89 -9.24 -22.13 -28.91
N LYS A 90 -9.92 -21.17 -28.26
CA LYS A 90 -9.42 -20.45 -27.11
C LYS A 90 -10.56 -20.12 -26.16
N SER A 91 -10.27 -20.04 -24.88
CA SER A 91 -11.24 -19.63 -23.88
C SER A 91 -10.61 -18.87 -22.73
N ILE A 92 -11.40 -17.98 -22.12
CA ILE A 92 -11.11 -17.28 -20.88
C ILE A 92 -11.69 -18.01 -19.66
N TYR A 93 -12.45 -19.10 -19.85
CA TYR A 93 -13.11 -19.82 -18.77
C TYR A 93 -12.37 -21.11 -18.40
N HIS A 94 -12.09 -21.24 -17.12
CA HIS A 94 -11.32 -22.37 -16.59
C HIS A 94 -12.00 -23.72 -16.85
N ASN A 95 -13.32 -23.81 -16.65
CA ASN A 95 -14.09 -25.02 -16.88
C ASN A 95 -14.05 -25.50 -18.36
N GLU A 96 -14.14 -24.57 -19.32
CA GLU A 96 -14.01 -24.88 -20.73
C GLU A 96 -12.60 -25.38 -21.09
N LEU A 97 -11.57 -24.71 -20.50
CA LEU A 97 -10.18 -25.10 -20.69
C LEU A 97 -9.84 -26.45 -20.05
N GLU A 98 -10.55 -26.85 -19.01
CA GLU A 98 -10.44 -28.17 -18.40
C GLU A 98 -11.14 -29.24 -19.27
N ALA A 99 -12.28 -28.91 -19.89
CA ALA A 99 -13.00 -29.78 -20.80
C ALA A 99 -12.27 -29.94 -22.15
N HIS A 100 -11.63 -28.90 -22.66
CA HIS A 100 -10.96 -28.85 -23.96
C HIS A 100 -9.46 -28.59 -23.80
N LYS A 101 -8.68 -29.66 -23.58
CA LYS A 101 -7.24 -29.58 -23.35
C LYS A 101 -6.43 -29.10 -24.58
N ASN A 102 -7.01 -29.12 -25.76
CA ASN A 102 -6.47 -28.60 -27.01
C ASN A 102 -6.90 -27.17 -27.37
N TRP A 103 -7.52 -26.43 -26.41
CA TRP A 103 -7.81 -24.99 -26.56
C TRP A 103 -6.74 -24.14 -25.93
N ALA A 104 -6.48 -22.99 -26.53
CA ALA A 104 -5.57 -22.00 -25.97
C ALA A 104 -6.16 -21.32 -24.71
N ILE A 105 -5.33 -21.13 -23.72
CA ILE A 105 -5.67 -20.28 -22.56
C ILE A 105 -5.61 -18.83 -23.03
N ASP A 106 -6.74 -18.13 -22.90
CA ASP A 106 -6.84 -16.69 -23.11
C ASP A 106 -7.23 -16.01 -21.78
N TYR A 107 -7.10 -14.67 -21.70
CA TYR A 107 -7.43 -13.91 -20.49
C TYR A 107 -7.83 -12.47 -20.83
N ILE A 108 -8.53 -11.83 -19.91
CA ILE A 108 -8.89 -10.41 -19.96
C ILE A 108 -7.86 -9.60 -19.18
N ALA A 109 -7.26 -8.59 -19.82
CA ALA A 109 -6.49 -7.54 -19.13
C ALA A 109 -7.41 -6.34 -18.90
N ALA A 110 -7.96 -6.22 -17.69
CA ALA A 110 -8.86 -5.13 -17.31
C ALA A 110 -8.06 -3.92 -16.78
N PRO A 111 -8.36 -2.70 -17.24
CA PRO A 111 -7.80 -1.51 -16.62
C PRO A 111 -8.32 -1.36 -15.17
N PRO A 112 -7.54 -0.79 -14.25
CA PRO A 112 -7.98 -0.57 -12.88
C PRO A 112 -9.05 0.54 -12.79
N HIS A 113 -10.09 0.32 -11.97
CA HIS A 113 -11.13 1.31 -11.64
C HIS A 113 -11.19 1.49 -10.11
N MET A 114 -10.30 2.31 -9.56
CA MET A 114 -10.08 2.41 -8.11
C MET A 114 -11.32 2.92 -7.35
N ALA A 115 -12.09 3.82 -7.93
CA ALA A 115 -13.33 4.33 -7.31
C ALA A 115 -14.33 3.18 -7.10
N ARG A 116 -14.52 2.31 -8.09
CA ARG A 116 -15.42 1.13 -7.98
C ARG A 116 -14.97 0.17 -6.88
N TYR A 117 -13.66 -0.04 -6.76
CA TYR A 117 -13.15 -0.92 -5.70
C TYR A 117 -13.43 -0.36 -4.31
N ILE A 118 -13.32 0.97 -4.13
CA ILE A 118 -13.69 1.64 -2.89
C ILE A 118 -15.19 1.50 -2.61
N ASP A 119 -16.04 1.67 -3.63
CA ASP A 119 -17.50 1.53 -3.49
C ASP A 119 -17.88 0.10 -3.08
N TYR A 120 -17.30 -0.91 -3.73
CA TYR A 120 -17.54 -2.31 -3.35
C TYR A 120 -17.05 -2.60 -1.93
N SER A 121 -15.84 -2.13 -1.56
CA SER A 121 -15.30 -2.28 -0.21
C SER A 121 -16.22 -1.64 0.83
N THR A 122 -16.71 -0.44 0.56
CA THR A 122 -17.65 0.28 1.45
C THR A 122 -18.98 -0.45 1.58
N LYS A 123 -19.52 -0.97 0.47
CA LYS A 123 -20.74 -1.80 0.47
C LYS A 123 -20.56 -3.06 1.31
N ILE A 124 -19.42 -3.75 1.16
CA ILE A 124 -19.09 -4.96 1.92
C ILE A 124 -18.92 -4.65 3.41
N TYR A 125 -18.25 -3.55 3.74
CA TYR A 125 -18.16 -3.10 5.14
C TYR A 125 -19.55 -2.85 5.74
N GLY A 126 -20.47 -2.24 5.00
CA GLY A 126 -21.88 -2.07 5.38
C GLY A 126 -22.60 -3.41 5.64
N ILE A 127 -22.19 -4.49 4.95
CA ILE A 127 -22.71 -5.84 5.23
C ILE A 127 -22.19 -6.36 6.57
N TYR A 128 -20.89 -6.19 6.86
CA TYR A 128 -20.33 -6.61 8.15
C TYR A 128 -20.95 -5.88 9.34
N LEU A 129 -21.29 -4.60 9.17
CA LEU A 129 -21.97 -3.79 10.21
C LEU A 129 -23.36 -4.31 10.60
N LYS A 130 -24.00 -5.17 9.79
CA LYS A 130 -25.25 -5.84 10.18
C LYS A 130 -25.04 -6.88 11.30
N TYR A 131 -23.83 -7.34 11.46
CA TYR A 131 -23.45 -8.44 12.37
C TYR A 131 -22.60 -7.99 13.53
N ILE A 132 -21.68 -7.08 13.32
CA ILE A 132 -20.63 -6.67 14.27
C ILE A 132 -20.61 -5.15 14.34
N ALA A 133 -20.54 -4.60 15.54
CA ALA A 133 -20.45 -3.17 15.78
C ALA A 133 -19.11 -2.58 15.27
N PRO A 134 -19.08 -1.31 14.83
CA PRO A 134 -17.88 -0.71 14.24
C PRO A 134 -16.69 -0.63 15.19
N GLU A 135 -16.91 -0.57 16.51
CA GLU A 135 -15.86 -0.64 17.54
C GLU A 135 -15.12 -1.97 17.56
N ASP A 136 -15.76 -3.06 17.17
CA ASP A 136 -15.20 -4.40 17.14
C ASP A 136 -14.72 -4.84 15.74
N ILE A 137 -14.76 -3.92 14.74
CA ILE A 137 -14.23 -4.13 13.39
C ILE A 137 -13.01 -3.24 13.18
N HIS A 138 -11.90 -3.83 12.73
CA HIS A 138 -10.75 -3.11 12.21
C HIS A 138 -10.60 -3.35 10.70
N ILE A 139 -10.72 -2.28 9.90
CA ILE A 139 -10.44 -2.32 8.46
C ILE A 139 -8.92 -2.31 8.32
N TYR A 140 -8.36 -3.45 7.93
CA TYR A 140 -6.92 -3.61 7.75
C TYR A 140 -6.46 -3.13 6.37
N SER A 141 -7.26 -3.43 5.35
CA SER A 141 -7.05 -2.97 3.97
C SER A 141 -8.39 -2.77 3.26
N ILE A 142 -8.36 -2.47 1.96
CA ILE A 142 -9.57 -2.33 1.12
C ILE A 142 -10.34 -3.65 0.97
N ASP A 143 -9.69 -4.79 1.18
CA ASP A 143 -10.21 -6.15 0.98
C ASP A 143 -10.13 -7.03 2.23
N GLU A 144 -9.59 -6.50 3.34
CA GLU A 144 -9.35 -7.29 4.55
C GLU A 144 -9.83 -6.59 5.81
N VAL A 145 -10.50 -7.34 6.69
CA VAL A 145 -11.00 -6.89 7.98
C VAL A 145 -10.67 -7.87 9.09
N PHE A 146 -10.51 -7.35 10.31
CA PHE A 146 -10.46 -8.12 11.56
C PHE A 146 -11.68 -7.78 12.41
N MET A 147 -12.24 -8.77 13.08
CA MET A 147 -13.40 -8.62 13.94
C MET A 147 -13.20 -9.35 15.26
N ASP A 148 -13.46 -8.71 16.38
CA ASP A 148 -13.63 -9.37 17.68
C ASP A 148 -15.06 -9.83 17.78
N VAL A 149 -15.28 -11.15 17.73
CA VAL A 149 -16.62 -11.75 17.74
C VAL A 149 -17.00 -12.36 19.09
N THR A 150 -16.16 -12.18 20.09
CA THR A 150 -16.27 -12.85 21.40
C THR A 150 -17.65 -12.71 22.04
N ASP A 151 -18.19 -11.50 22.08
CA ASP A 151 -19.48 -11.21 22.73
C ASP A 151 -20.70 -11.54 21.85
N TYR A 152 -20.47 -11.67 20.54
CA TYR A 152 -21.56 -11.91 19.57
C TYR A 152 -21.97 -13.37 19.46
N LEU A 153 -21.03 -14.31 19.69
CA LEU A 153 -21.28 -15.75 19.52
C LEU A 153 -22.43 -16.25 20.40
N LYS A 154 -22.52 -15.77 21.65
CA LYS A 154 -23.62 -16.11 22.56
C LYS A 154 -24.95 -15.52 22.08
N SER A 155 -24.94 -14.25 21.67
CA SER A 155 -26.12 -13.52 21.20
C SER A 155 -26.70 -14.16 19.94
N TYR A 156 -25.85 -14.54 19.00
CA TYR A 156 -26.27 -15.21 17.77
C TYR A 156 -26.51 -16.72 17.94
N ARG A 157 -26.11 -17.31 19.08
CA ARG A 157 -26.14 -18.78 19.30
C ARG A 157 -25.44 -19.56 18.19
N MET A 158 -24.29 -19.05 17.74
CA MET A 158 -23.49 -19.58 16.63
C MET A 158 -22.05 -19.80 17.07
N THR A 159 -21.39 -20.77 16.42
CA THR A 159 -19.93 -20.86 16.46
C THR A 159 -19.30 -19.76 15.61
N ALA A 160 -18.03 -19.43 15.83
CA ALA A 160 -17.30 -18.46 15.01
C ALA A 160 -17.28 -18.89 13.53
N HIS A 161 -17.16 -20.18 13.26
CA HIS A 161 -17.23 -20.75 11.92
C HIS A 161 -18.58 -20.48 11.23
N GLN A 162 -19.67 -20.75 11.93
CA GLN A 162 -21.03 -20.49 11.41
C GLN A 162 -21.25 -19.00 11.15
N LEU A 163 -20.76 -18.12 12.02
CA LEU A 163 -20.88 -16.68 11.85
C LEU A 163 -20.05 -16.20 10.66
N ALA A 164 -18.81 -16.70 10.50
CA ALA A 164 -17.96 -16.37 9.35
C ALA A 164 -18.61 -16.78 8.02
N ILE A 165 -19.11 -18.02 7.92
CA ILE A 165 -19.84 -18.50 6.73
C ILE A 165 -21.04 -17.59 6.43
N LYS A 166 -21.83 -17.26 7.45
CA LYS A 166 -23.02 -16.42 7.28
C LYS A 166 -22.68 -15.05 6.72
N MET A 167 -21.65 -14.40 7.25
CA MET A 167 -21.18 -13.09 6.76
C MET A 167 -20.63 -13.20 5.33
N ILE A 168 -19.81 -14.21 5.02
CA ILE A 168 -19.24 -14.39 3.68
C ILE A 168 -20.34 -14.67 2.65
N ARG A 169 -21.32 -15.47 2.98
CA ARG A 169 -22.47 -15.74 2.09
C ARG A 169 -23.36 -14.51 1.87
N ASP A 170 -23.53 -13.64 2.89
CA ASP A 170 -24.23 -12.37 2.72
C ASP A 170 -23.46 -11.43 1.78
N VAL A 171 -22.11 -11.41 1.90
CA VAL A 171 -21.24 -10.68 0.96
C VAL A 171 -21.39 -11.25 -0.45
N LEU A 172 -21.27 -12.56 -0.63
CA LEU A 172 -21.40 -13.23 -1.94
C LEU A 172 -22.75 -12.94 -2.59
N LYS A 173 -23.84 -13.07 -1.83
CA LYS A 173 -25.21 -12.80 -2.31
C LYS A 173 -25.40 -11.36 -2.82
N ASN A 174 -24.81 -10.39 -2.12
CA ASN A 174 -25.02 -8.96 -2.41
C ASN A 174 -24.00 -8.38 -3.41
N THR A 175 -22.86 -9.04 -3.62
CA THR A 175 -21.75 -8.50 -4.41
C THR A 175 -21.18 -9.46 -5.45
N GLY A 176 -21.55 -10.74 -5.42
CA GLY A 176 -20.93 -11.77 -6.28
C GLY A 176 -19.48 -12.11 -5.93
N ILE A 177 -18.97 -11.60 -4.79
CA ILE A 177 -17.56 -11.78 -4.38
C ILE A 177 -17.51 -12.73 -3.19
N THR A 178 -16.66 -13.76 -3.27
CA THR A 178 -16.40 -14.69 -2.16
C THR A 178 -15.16 -14.25 -1.36
N ALA A 179 -14.97 -14.88 -0.20
CA ALA A 179 -13.89 -14.55 0.71
C ALA A 179 -13.26 -15.80 1.35
N THR A 180 -12.11 -15.59 1.96
CA THR A 180 -11.42 -16.55 2.82
C THR A 180 -11.46 -16.02 4.24
N ALA A 181 -11.64 -16.89 5.25
CA ALA A 181 -11.60 -16.47 6.64
C ALA A 181 -10.61 -17.29 7.49
N GLY A 182 -10.07 -16.62 8.49
CA GLY A 182 -9.30 -17.24 9.57
C GLY A 182 -9.92 -16.92 10.91
N ILE A 183 -10.00 -17.91 11.76
CA ILE A 183 -10.52 -17.81 13.14
C ILE A 183 -9.37 -18.07 14.08
N GLY A 184 -9.23 -17.27 15.13
CA GLY A 184 -8.15 -17.42 16.11
C GLY A 184 -8.49 -16.87 17.47
N THR A 185 -7.75 -17.32 18.49
CA THR A 185 -7.85 -16.84 19.88
C THR A 185 -7.23 -15.45 20.06
N ASN A 186 -6.50 -14.96 19.07
CA ASN A 186 -5.93 -13.60 19.01
C ASN A 186 -5.81 -13.12 17.56
N LEU A 187 -5.47 -11.83 17.37
CA LEU A 187 -5.37 -11.20 16.06
C LEU A 187 -4.30 -11.83 15.15
N TYR A 188 -3.18 -12.29 15.73
CA TYR A 188 -2.14 -12.97 14.96
C TYR A 188 -2.60 -14.32 14.44
N LEU A 189 -3.21 -15.13 15.30
CA LEU A 189 -3.64 -16.47 14.93
C LEU A 189 -4.78 -16.48 13.92
N CYS A 190 -5.75 -15.55 14.00
CA CYS A 190 -6.78 -15.46 12.97
C CYS A 190 -6.19 -15.04 11.60
N LYS A 191 -5.22 -14.12 11.59
CA LYS A 191 -4.52 -13.74 10.35
C LYS A 191 -3.74 -14.90 9.73
N VAL A 192 -2.95 -15.61 10.55
CA VAL A 192 -2.13 -16.75 10.07
C VAL A 192 -3.01 -17.94 9.65
N ALA A 193 -4.14 -18.16 10.35
CA ALA A 193 -5.13 -19.14 9.93
C ALA A 193 -5.65 -18.84 8.52
N MET A 194 -5.99 -17.58 8.25
CA MET A 194 -6.47 -17.11 6.94
C MET A 194 -5.39 -17.21 5.86
N ASP A 195 -4.18 -16.68 6.14
CA ASP A 195 -3.14 -16.55 5.11
C ASP A 195 -2.45 -17.85 4.74
N ILE A 196 -2.29 -18.77 5.69
CA ILE A 196 -1.53 -20.01 5.49
C ILE A 196 -2.47 -21.22 5.44
N VAL A 197 -3.24 -21.44 6.50
CA VAL A 197 -4.01 -22.70 6.64
C VAL A 197 -5.21 -22.73 5.69
N ALA A 198 -6.00 -21.65 5.64
CA ALA A 198 -7.20 -21.59 4.80
C ALA A 198 -6.90 -21.69 3.30
N LYS A 199 -5.71 -21.26 2.86
CA LYS A 199 -5.30 -21.41 1.45
C LYS A 199 -5.23 -22.88 0.99
N HIS A 200 -4.96 -23.77 1.93
CA HIS A 200 -4.86 -25.21 1.68
C HIS A 200 -6.10 -25.98 2.15
N ALA A 201 -7.07 -25.30 2.74
CA ALA A 201 -8.34 -25.91 3.12
C ALA A 201 -9.21 -26.24 1.90
N ASN A 202 -10.03 -27.27 2.01
CA ASN A 202 -11.04 -27.55 0.99
C ASN A 202 -12.02 -26.38 0.88
N THR A 203 -12.42 -26.07 -0.33
CA THR A 203 -13.49 -25.11 -0.61
C THR A 203 -14.84 -25.75 -0.45
N ASP A 204 -15.83 -25.02 0.05
CA ASP A 204 -17.22 -25.37 -0.14
C ASP A 204 -17.69 -25.05 -1.58
N THR A 205 -18.97 -25.33 -1.88
CA THR A 205 -19.57 -25.08 -3.19
C THR A 205 -19.53 -23.61 -3.62
N ASP A 206 -19.46 -22.69 -2.66
CA ASP A 206 -19.42 -21.24 -2.87
C ASP A 206 -17.98 -20.69 -2.93
N GLY A 207 -16.98 -21.59 -2.94
CA GLY A 207 -15.56 -21.23 -2.96
C GLY A 207 -15.02 -20.67 -1.65
N VAL A 208 -15.78 -20.78 -0.56
CA VAL A 208 -15.39 -20.29 0.78
C VAL A 208 -14.36 -21.23 1.39
N ARG A 209 -13.34 -20.66 2.00
CA ARG A 209 -12.30 -21.38 2.76
C ARG A 209 -12.19 -20.79 4.15
N ILE A 210 -12.27 -21.62 5.18
CA ILE A 210 -12.14 -21.18 6.57
C ILE A 210 -11.16 -22.09 7.28
N ALA A 211 -10.30 -21.49 8.10
CA ALA A 211 -9.39 -22.24 8.98
C ALA A 211 -9.42 -21.65 10.39
N GLU A 212 -9.17 -22.52 11.38
CA GLU A 212 -9.16 -22.15 12.79
C GLU A 212 -7.83 -22.53 13.44
N LEU A 213 -7.29 -21.62 14.24
CA LEU A 213 -6.08 -21.82 15.02
C LEU A 213 -6.27 -21.31 16.45
N ASN A 214 -5.79 -22.10 17.40
CA ASN A 214 -5.38 -21.67 18.74
C ASN A 214 -3.87 -21.88 18.88
N GLU A 215 -3.28 -21.46 19.99
CA GLU A 215 -1.83 -21.54 20.24
C GLU A 215 -1.28 -22.95 20.05
N MET A 216 -2.01 -23.98 20.54
CA MET A 216 -1.57 -25.37 20.45
C MET A 216 -1.67 -25.92 19.02
N THR A 217 -2.76 -25.64 18.32
CA THR A 217 -2.92 -26.08 16.92
C THR A 217 -1.98 -25.34 15.99
N TYR A 218 -1.68 -24.06 16.26
CA TYR A 218 -0.65 -23.30 15.59
C TYR A 218 0.72 -23.97 15.71
N ARG A 219 1.15 -24.29 16.94
CA ARG A 219 2.45 -24.94 17.18
C ARG A 219 2.55 -26.29 16.48
N ARG A 220 1.47 -27.09 16.53
CA ARG A 220 1.44 -28.42 15.87
C ARG A 220 1.50 -28.31 14.34
N LYS A 221 0.76 -27.39 13.74
CA LYS A 221 0.61 -27.31 12.28
C LYS A 221 1.69 -26.45 11.61
N LEU A 222 2.13 -25.35 12.25
CA LEU A 222 2.89 -24.31 11.57
C LEU A 222 4.30 -24.05 12.11
N TRP A 223 4.70 -24.64 13.23
CA TRP A 223 6.07 -24.46 13.75
C TRP A 223 7.16 -24.91 12.79
N ASN A 224 6.87 -25.85 11.90
CA ASN A 224 7.81 -26.34 10.87
C ASN A 224 7.51 -25.77 9.47
N HIS A 225 6.51 -24.90 9.34
CA HIS A 225 6.15 -24.30 8.05
C HIS A 225 7.29 -23.42 7.52
N ARG A 226 7.44 -23.45 6.19
CA ARG A 226 8.38 -22.63 5.41
C ARG A 226 7.68 -22.12 4.16
N PRO A 227 8.10 -20.93 3.67
CA PRO A 227 9.14 -20.04 4.20
C PRO A 227 8.64 -19.16 5.37
N LEU A 228 9.54 -18.58 6.15
CA LEU A 228 9.20 -17.62 7.22
C LEU A 228 8.45 -16.39 6.71
N THR A 229 8.64 -16.02 5.46
CA THR A 229 7.98 -14.86 4.83
C THR A 229 6.48 -15.04 4.62
N ASP A 230 5.91 -16.23 4.83
CA ASP A 230 4.47 -16.46 4.79
C ASP A 230 3.79 -15.98 6.08
N PHE A 231 4.55 -15.86 7.16
CA PHE A 231 4.02 -15.37 8.43
C PHE A 231 3.90 -13.85 8.44
N TRP A 232 2.79 -13.39 8.97
CA TRP A 232 2.49 -11.98 9.10
C TRP A 232 3.63 -11.23 9.81
N ARG A 233 4.02 -10.05 9.29
CA ARG A 233 5.10 -9.17 9.76
C ARG A 233 6.53 -9.71 9.57
N ILE A 234 6.74 -10.87 8.97
CA ILE A 234 8.08 -11.36 8.62
C ILE A 234 8.37 -11.07 7.13
N GLY A 235 9.08 -9.98 6.87
CA GLY A 235 9.56 -9.65 5.54
C GLY A 235 10.88 -10.34 5.19
N ARG A 236 11.29 -10.27 3.92
CA ARG A 236 12.55 -10.86 3.41
C ARG A 236 13.79 -10.42 4.20
N GLY A 237 13.84 -9.16 4.67
CA GLY A 237 14.97 -8.66 5.47
C GLY A 237 15.08 -9.32 6.83
N THR A 238 13.94 -9.51 7.51
CA THR A 238 13.85 -10.21 8.79
C THR A 238 14.20 -11.69 8.63
N ALA A 239 13.60 -12.36 7.63
CA ALA A 239 13.88 -13.77 7.34
C ALA A 239 15.39 -14.01 7.09
N ARG A 240 16.03 -13.23 6.20
CA ARG A 240 17.48 -13.34 5.95
C ARG A 240 18.33 -13.18 7.21
N LYS A 241 18.00 -12.22 8.09
CA LYS A 241 18.74 -12.05 9.35
C LYS A 241 18.56 -13.26 10.27
N LEU A 242 17.37 -13.84 10.34
CA LEU A 242 17.11 -15.05 11.12
C LEU A 242 17.84 -16.27 10.53
N GLU A 243 17.86 -16.41 9.23
CA GLU A 243 18.55 -17.48 8.50
C GLU A 243 20.06 -17.52 8.77
N THR A 244 20.72 -16.35 8.99
CA THR A 244 22.15 -16.30 9.37
C THR A 244 22.44 -17.00 10.70
N PHE A 245 21.41 -17.24 11.53
CA PHE A 245 21.49 -18.00 12.79
C PHE A 245 20.85 -19.39 12.67
N GLY A 246 20.58 -19.88 11.46
CA GLY A 246 19.92 -21.16 11.21
C GLY A 246 18.44 -21.20 11.60
N ILE A 247 17.81 -20.03 11.80
CA ILE A 247 16.40 -19.89 12.17
C ILE A 247 15.59 -19.69 10.88
N ASP A 248 14.98 -20.76 10.38
CA ASP A 248 14.21 -20.82 9.13
C ASP A 248 12.74 -21.20 9.36
N THR A 249 12.32 -21.40 10.64
CA THR A 249 10.95 -21.74 11.04
C THR A 249 10.56 -21.04 12.33
N MET A 250 9.25 -20.86 12.57
CA MET A 250 8.72 -20.26 13.80
C MET A 250 9.04 -21.11 15.04
N GLY A 251 9.04 -22.43 14.91
CA GLY A 251 9.42 -23.32 16.01
C GLY A 251 10.89 -23.22 16.41
N LYS A 252 11.80 -22.98 15.44
CA LYS A 252 13.21 -22.68 15.77
C LYS A 252 13.34 -21.30 16.43
N LEU A 253 12.61 -20.29 15.96
CA LEU A 253 12.60 -18.96 16.57
C LEU A 253 12.09 -19.00 18.02
N ALA A 254 10.99 -19.71 18.27
CA ALA A 254 10.45 -19.89 19.60
C ALA A 254 11.45 -20.55 20.56
N ARG A 255 12.09 -21.64 20.13
CA ARG A 255 13.13 -22.32 20.96
C ARG A 255 14.36 -21.45 21.16
N PHE A 256 14.80 -20.74 20.12
CA PHE A 256 15.94 -19.83 20.21
C PHE A 256 15.70 -18.69 21.20
N SER A 257 14.49 -18.18 21.27
CA SER A 257 14.11 -17.08 22.19
C SER A 257 14.26 -17.46 23.68
N LEU A 258 14.19 -18.74 24.04
CA LEU A 258 14.32 -19.18 25.43
C LEU A 258 15.69 -18.85 26.04
N HIS A 259 16.76 -18.91 25.24
CA HIS A 259 18.13 -18.73 25.71
C HIS A 259 18.84 -17.51 25.09
N HIS A 260 18.32 -16.96 24.00
CA HIS A 260 18.98 -15.92 23.20
C HIS A 260 18.11 -14.69 22.94
N SER A 261 17.10 -14.43 23.78
CA SER A 261 16.26 -13.22 23.61
C SER A 261 17.05 -11.90 23.57
N PRO A 262 18.12 -11.68 24.38
CA PRO A 262 18.91 -10.46 24.28
C PRO A 262 19.55 -10.25 22.90
N LEU A 263 19.93 -11.32 22.21
CA LEU A 263 20.48 -11.25 20.86
C LEU A 263 19.39 -10.86 19.86
N LEU A 264 18.16 -11.38 20.00
CA LEU A 264 17.03 -10.97 19.16
C LEU A 264 16.71 -9.48 19.33
N TYR A 265 16.72 -8.94 20.57
CA TYR A 265 16.56 -7.51 20.82
C TYR A 265 17.70 -6.67 20.22
N LYS A 266 18.94 -7.14 20.27
CA LYS A 266 20.08 -6.49 19.61
C LYS A 266 19.91 -6.44 18.09
N MET A 267 19.34 -7.49 17.49
CA MET A 267 19.17 -7.60 16.03
C MET A 267 17.97 -6.81 15.50
N PHE A 268 16.86 -6.77 16.24
CA PHE A 268 15.56 -6.28 15.76
C PHE A 268 14.99 -5.12 16.60
N GLY A 269 15.67 -4.71 17.69
CA GLY A 269 15.15 -3.72 18.61
C GLY A 269 13.82 -4.17 19.23
N VAL A 270 12.91 -3.24 19.45
CA VAL A 270 11.58 -3.53 20.00
C VAL A 270 10.74 -4.50 19.16
N ASN A 271 11.07 -4.65 17.87
CA ASN A 271 10.37 -5.61 17.01
C ASN A 271 10.68 -7.08 17.39
N ALA A 272 11.71 -7.33 18.20
CA ALA A 272 12.01 -8.65 18.70
C ALA A 272 10.86 -9.21 19.57
N GLU A 273 10.17 -8.37 20.32
CA GLU A 273 9.02 -8.75 21.13
C GLU A 273 7.92 -9.38 20.27
N PHE A 274 7.51 -8.71 19.19
CA PHE A 274 6.53 -9.27 18.25
C PHE A 274 7.01 -10.58 17.61
N LEU A 275 8.30 -10.69 17.27
CA LEU A 275 8.83 -11.91 16.68
C LEU A 275 8.79 -13.07 17.64
N ILE A 276 9.12 -12.84 18.90
CA ILE A 276 9.09 -13.86 19.97
C ILE A 276 7.65 -14.28 20.26
N ASP A 277 6.76 -13.32 20.52
CA ASP A 277 5.37 -13.57 20.83
C ASP A 277 4.67 -14.34 19.71
N HIS A 278 4.81 -13.89 18.48
CA HIS A 278 4.24 -14.56 17.31
C HIS A 278 4.82 -15.96 17.09
N ALA A 279 6.10 -16.19 17.40
CA ALA A 279 6.69 -17.52 17.32
C ALA A 279 6.03 -18.50 18.32
N TRP A 280 5.58 -18.00 19.46
CA TRP A 280 4.83 -18.77 20.45
C TRP A 280 3.33 -18.85 20.15
N GLY A 281 2.82 -18.07 19.18
CA GLY A 281 1.40 -17.95 18.84
C GLY A 281 0.66 -16.97 19.74
N TYR A 282 1.36 -16.05 20.38
CA TYR A 282 0.80 -15.05 21.28
C TYR A 282 0.68 -13.69 20.58
N GLU A 283 -0.35 -12.92 20.92
CA GLU A 283 -0.54 -11.52 20.54
C GLU A 283 -1.31 -10.81 21.64
N SER A 284 -0.70 -9.77 22.19
CA SER A 284 -1.29 -8.99 23.29
C SER A 284 -2.26 -7.91 22.85
N CYS A 285 -2.14 -7.46 21.58
CA CYS A 285 -2.96 -6.38 21.03
C CYS A 285 -4.43 -6.80 20.93
N LEU A 286 -5.31 -5.97 21.47
CA LEU A 286 -6.75 -6.15 21.42
C LEU A 286 -7.39 -5.11 20.48
N MET A 287 -8.63 -5.34 20.07
CA MET A 287 -9.38 -4.39 19.22
C MET A 287 -9.44 -2.99 19.85
N LYS A 288 -9.65 -2.90 21.15
CA LYS A 288 -9.66 -1.62 21.91
C LYS A 288 -8.32 -0.86 21.79
N ASP A 289 -7.18 -1.59 21.75
CA ASP A 289 -5.85 -0.97 21.67
C ASP A 289 -5.64 -0.39 20.26
N ILE A 290 -6.07 -1.10 19.22
CA ILE A 290 -6.07 -0.59 17.86
C ILE A 290 -6.92 0.67 17.74
N LYS A 291 -8.12 0.69 18.32
CA LYS A 291 -9.04 1.85 18.29
C LYS A 291 -8.51 3.05 19.08
N ALA A 292 -7.83 2.80 20.18
CA ALA A 292 -7.24 3.81 21.04
C ALA A 292 -5.90 4.38 20.50
N TYR A 293 -5.25 3.65 19.58
CA TYR A 293 -3.93 4.04 19.09
C TYR A 293 -3.92 5.41 18.43
N ARG A 294 -3.00 6.25 18.87
CA ARG A 294 -2.71 7.55 18.25
C ARG A 294 -1.21 7.62 17.98
N PRO A 295 -0.79 7.75 16.72
CA PRO A 295 0.64 7.87 16.40
C PRO A 295 1.25 9.10 17.08
N ARG A 296 2.45 8.94 17.67
CA ARG A 296 3.18 10.05 18.28
C ARG A 296 3.75 11.01 17.25
N ASN A 297 4.26 10.44 16.15
CA ASN A 297 4.81 11.23 15.06
C ASN A 297 3.90 11.10 13.84
N HIS A 298 3.52 12.24 13.29
CA HIS A 298 2.74 12.29 12.07
C HIS A 298 3.61 12.78 10.92
N SER A 299 3.48 12.12 9.79
CA SER A 299 4.04 12.59 8.52
C SER A 299 3.00 12.43 7.42
N LEU A 300 3.03 13.33 6.45
CA LEU A 300 2.27 13.20 5.21
C LEU A 300 3.26 12.99 4.07
N CYS A 301 3.11 11.88 3.35
CA CYS A 301 3.98 11.50 2.26
C CYS A 301 3.21 11.50 0.93
N SER A 302 3.80 12.08 -0.10
CA SER A 302 3.34 12.00 -1.48
C SER A 302 4.46 11.46 -2.36
N GLY A 303 4.20 10.42 -3.13
CA GLY A 303 5.17 9.81 -4.03
C GLY A 303 4.61 9.59 -5.43
N GLN A 304 5.46 9.75 -6.44
CA GLN A 304 5.12 9.51 -7.84
C GLN A 304 6.27 8.79 -8.55
N VAL A 305 5.93 7.76 -9.33
CA VAL A 305 6.81 7.16 -10.33
C VAL A 305 6.39 7.70 -11.69
N LEU A 306 7.31 8.35 -12.40
CA LEU A 306 7.06 8.97 -13.70
C LEU A 306 6.95 7.88 -14.77
N GLN A 307 6.13 8.11 -15.80
CA GLN A 307 5.89 7.12 -16.87
C GLN A 307 7.14 6.88 -17.73
N HIS A 308 7.90 7.94 -18.00
CA HIS A 308 9.18 7.92 -18.74
C HIS A 308 10.25 8.71 -17.96
N PRO A 309 11.53 8.65 -18.35
CA PRO A 309 12.59 9.44 -17.73
C PRO A 309 12.41 10.93 -18.02
N TYR A 310 12.40 11.77 -16.98
CA TYR A 310 12.23 13.22 -17.04
C TYR A 310 13.58 13.93 -16.96
N THR A 311 13.69 15.09 -17.60
CA THR A 311 14.82 16.00 -17.43
C THR A 311 14.81 16.63 -16.05
N PHE A 312 15.91 17.25 -15.64
CA PHE A 312 16.00 18.01 -14.39
C PHE A 312 14.86 19.05 -14.28
N ARG A 313 14.63 19.85 -15.32
CA ARG A 313 13.59 20.89 -15.32
C ARG A 313 12.17 20.32 -15.22
N GLN A 314 11.86 19.31 -16.00
CA GLN A 314 10.55 18.63 -15.92
C GLN A 314 10.33 17.99 -14.54
N GLY A 315 11.39 17.40 -13.92
CA GLY A 315 11.31 16.85 -12.58
C GLY A 315 11.07 17.92 -11.51
N LEU A 316 11.63 19.12 -11.66
CA LEU A 316 11.37 20.26 -10.78
C LEU A 316 9.89 20.68 -10.84
N VAL A 317 9.33 20.82 -12.04
CA VAL A 317 7.89 21.12 -12.22
C VAL A 317 7.02 20.11 -11.47
N VAL A 318 7.29 18.83 -11.61
CA VAL A 318 6.54 17.78 -10.90
C VAL A 318 6.72 17.90 -9.37
N ALA A 319 7.93 18.21 -8.90
CA ALA A 319 8.18 18.39 -7.46
C ALA A 319 7.37 19.58 -6.90
N GLN A 320 7.30 20.69 -7.64
CA GLN A 320 6.51 21.87 -7.29
C GLN A 320 5.00 21.57 -7.27
N GLU A 321 4.48 20.85 -8.28
CA GLU A 321 3.08 20.40 -8.30
C GLU A 321 2.75 19.51 -7.07
N MET A 322 3.67 18.59 -6.73
CA MET A 322 3.51 17.72 -5.58
C MET A 322 3.56 18.50 -4.26
N ALA A 323 4.38 19.55 -4.16
CA ALA A 323 4.47 20.43 -3.01
C ALA A 323 3.15 21.21 -2.81
N ASP A 324 2.59 21.77 -3.87
CA ASP A 324 1.30 22.46 -3.82
C ASP A 324 0.15 21.52 -3.37
N MET A 325 0.09 20.32 -3.92
CA MET A 325 -0.90 19.32 -3.50
C MET A 325 -0.71 18.89 -2.05
N LEU A 326 0.53 18.77 -1.57
CA LEU A 326 0.84 18.44 -0.18
C LEU A 326 0.37 19.56 0.76
N ALA A 327 0.63 20.83 0.40
CA ALA A 327 0.16 21.99 1.14
C ALA A 327 -1.38 22.02 1.25
N LEU A 328 -2.09 21.81 0.14
CA LEU A 328 -3.55 21.71 0.15
C LEU A 328 -4.05 20.55 1.03
N SER A 329 -3.36 19.42 1.03
CA SER A 329 -3.70 18.28 1.90
C SER A 329 -3.48 18.58 3.39
N LEU A 330 -2.45 19.37 3.74
CA LEU A 330 -2.24 19.86 5.10
C LEU A 330 -3.40 20.77 5.53
N VAL A 331 -3.81 21.72 4.67
CA VAL A 331 -4.95 22.62 4.92
C VAL A 331 -6.24 21.81 5.11
N GLU A 332 -6.53 20.87 4.24
CA GLU A 332 -7.73 20.01 4.31
C GLU A 332 -7.82 19.24 5.62
N LYS A 333 -6.67 18.74 6.10
CA LYS A 333 -6.56 17.98 7.36
C LYS A 333 -6.38 18.86 8.60
N ARG A 334 -6.36 20.18 8.45
CA ARG A 334 -6.05 21.14 9.53
C ARG A 334 -4.74 20.82 10.25
N LYS A 335 -3.69 20.56 9.47
CA LYS A 335 -2.35 20.22 9.94
C LYS A 335 -1.33 21.23 9.41
N MET A 336 -0.21 21.33 10.10
CA MET A 336 0.97 22.13 9.72
C MET A 336 2.24 21.29 9.90
N THR A 337 3.31 21.67 9.21
CA THR A 337 4.64 21.06 9.29
C THR A 337 5.71 22.13 9.40
N ASP A 338 6.83 21.80 10.05
CA ASP A 338 8.05 22.61 10.11
C ASP A 338 9.22 21.98 9.35
N HIS A 339 9.01 20.83 8.69
CA HIS A 339 10.09 20.07 8.09
C HIS A 339 9.66 19.33 6.82
N ILE A 340 10.39 19.55 5.73
CA ILE A 340 10.13 18.91 4.44
C ILE A 340 11.33 18.03 4.06
N THR A 341 11.03 16.86 3.56
CA THR A 341 12.04 15.93 3.01
C THR A 341 11.72 15.63 1.55
N LEU A 342 12.75 15.62 0.71
CA LEU A 342 12.68 15.28 -0.69
C LEU A 342 13.59 14.10 -1.00
N ALA A 343 13.06 13.12 -1.74
CA ALA A 343 13.84 12.03 -2.30
C ALA A 343 13.55 11.92 -3.81
N VAL A 344 14.61 11.95 -4.61
CA VAL A 344 14.53 11.88 -6.09
C VAL A 344 15.33 10.69 -6.60
N GLY A 345 14.59 9.69 -7.11
CA GLY A 345 15.17 8.51 -7.73
C GLY A 345 15.42 8.72 -9.21
N TYR A 346 16.57 8.34 -9.68
CA TYR A 346 16.97 8.49 -11.08
C TYR A 346 16.56 7.29 -11.94
N ASP A 347 16.42 7.51 -13.23
CA ASP A 347 16.25 6.41 -14.18
C ASP A 347 17.58 5.68 -14.37
N ARG A 348 17.52 4.36 -14.40
CA ARG A 348 18.70 3.48 -14.54
C ARG A 348 19.45 3.74 -15.84
N THR A 349 18.72 4.07 -16.92
CA THR A 349 19.29 4.29 -18.24
C THR A 349 20.12 5.57 -18.34
N SER A 350 20.12 6.41 -17.29
CA SER A 350 20.98 7.62 -17.25
C SER A 350 22.45 7.27 -17.41
N LEU A 351 22.91 6.14 -16.85
CA LEU A 351 24.30 5.70 -16.95
C LEU A 351 24.62 4.89 -18.22
N ASP A 352 23.62 4.55 -19.02
CA ASP A 352 23.81 3.90 -20.33
C ASP A 352 24.31 4.91 -21.39
N ASN A 353 24.16 6.23 -21.13
CA ASN A 353 24.71 7.27 -21.99
C ASN A 353 26.20 7.48 -21.72
N PRO A 354 27.11 7.28 -22.72
CA PRO A 354 28.55 7.38 -22.52
C PRO A 354 29.03 8.77 -22.05
N ILE A 355 28.33 9.84 -22.45
CA ILE A 355 28.65 11.22 -22.04
C ILE A 355 28.33 11.40 -20.56
N VAL A 356 27.16 10.91 -20.11
CA VAL A 356 26.75 10.96 -18.70
C VAL A 356 27.69 10.10 -17.87
N GLN A 357 28.00 8.88 -18.32
CA GLN A 357 28.89 7.96 -17.63
C GLN A 357 30.30 8.56 -17.36
N LYS A 358 30.82 9.32 -18.34
CA LYS A 358 32.14 10.00 -18.19
C LYS A 358 32.08 11.22 -17.26
N ARG A 359 30.94 11.91 -17.21
CA ARG A 359 30.81 13.19 -16.47
C ARG A 359 30.20 13.04 -15.09
N TYR A 360 29.49 11.93 -14.84
CA TYR A 360 28.85 11.70 -13.55
C TYR A 360 29.83 11.14 -12.54
N MET A 361 30.21 11.97 -11.57
CA MET A 361 31.13 11.62 -10.46
C MET A 361 30.38 11.36 -9.15
N GLY A 362 29.04 11.29 -9.20
CA GLY A 362 28.23 11.08 -7.99
C GLY A 362 28.17 9.62 -7.53
N PRO A 363 27.57 9.38 -6.36
CA PRO A 363 27.52 8.05 -5.77
C PRO A 363 26.58 7.12 -6.55
N THR A 364 26.99 5.85 -6.66
CA THR A 364 26.19 4.77 -7.25
C THR A 364 25.83 3.73 -6.20
N THR A 365 24.83 2.91 -6.49
CA THR A 365 24.41 1.77 -5.68
C THR A 365 24.00 0.60 -6.57
N LYS A 366 23.89 -0.59 -6.00
CA LYS A 366 23.33 -1.75 -6.71
C LYS A 366 21.81 -1.83 -6.46
N ASP A 367 21.04 -1.97 -7.54
CA ASP A 367 19.62 -2.25 -7.42
C ASP A 367 19.36 -3.72 -6.99
N ARG A 368 18.10 -4.10 -6.83
CA ARG A 368 17.71 -5.47 -6.42
C ARG A 368 18.12 -6.57 -7.41
N PHE A 369 18.55 -6.19 -8.61
CA PHE A 369 19.03 -7.10 -9.66
C PHE A 369 20.55 -7.07 -9.80
N GLY A 370 21.26 -6.39 -8.87
CA GLY A 370 22.71 -6.27 -8.88
C GLY A 370 23.27 -5.24 -9.88
N ARG A 371 22.43 -4.48 -10.59
CA ARG A 371 22.85 -3.48 -11.60
C ARG A 371 23.29 -2.19 -10.90
N ILE A 372 24.36 -1.59 -11.40
CA ILE A 372 24.83 -0.28 -10.94
C ILE A 372 23.84 0.79 -11.42
N VAL A 373 23.32 1.58 -10.47
CA VAL A 373 22.41 2.68 -10.72
C VAL A 373 22.83 3.91 -9.91
N PRO A 374 22.49 5.14 -10.33
CA PRO A 374 22.75 6.33 -9.53
C PRO A 374 22.05 6.21 -8.18
N LYS A 375 22.74 6.62 -7.10
CA LYS A 375 22.11 6.66 -5.77
C LYS A 375 20.98 7.71 -5.76
N THR A 376 19.85 7.38 -5.15
CA THR A 376 18.74 8.31 -4.94
C THR A 376 19.23 9.56 -4.22
N ALA A 377 18.95 10.76 -4.79
CA ALA A 377 19.16 12.02 -4.11
C ALA A 377 18.17 12.15 -2.95
N HIS A 378 18.66 12.58 -1.80
CA HIS A 378 17.85 12.71 -0.59
C HIS A 378 18.34 13.89 0.23
N GLY A 379 17.41 14.73 0.66
CA GLY A 379 17.69 15.86 1.52
C GLY A 379 16.46 16.25 2.33
N SER A 380 16.67 17.09 3.31
CA SER A 380 15.60 17.65 4.14
C SER A 380 15.84 19.15 4.38
N TYR A 381 14.75 19.88 4.54
CA TYR A 381 14.76 21.33 4.70
C TYR A 381 13.88 21.72 5.90
N PRO A 382 14.45 22.35 6.95
CA PRO A 382 13.68 22.89 8.04
C PRO A 382 12.99 24.20 7.58
N LEU A 383 11.71 24.32 7.88
CA LEU A 383 10.98 25.57 7.68
C LEU A 383 11.13 26.45 8.92
N THR A 384 11.09 27.76 8.74
CA THR A 384 11.29 28.72 9.84
C THR A 384 10.19 28.70 10.91
N GLN A 385 9.03 28.14 10.54
CA GLN A 385 7.86 28.01 11.41
C GLN A 385 6.97 26.86 10.95
N TYR A 386 6.06 26.40 11.79
CA TYR A 386 5.00 25.50 11.37
C TYR A 386 4.10 26.18 10.34
N THR A 387 3.90 25.55 9.21
CA THR A 387 3.13 26.12 8.10
C THR A 387 2.38 25.08 7.29
N SER A 388 1.33 25.51 6.61
CA SER A 388 0.65 24.83 5.48
C SER A 388 0.63 25.71 4.22
N SER A 389 1.46 26.78 4.18
CA SER A 389 1.58 27.67 3.04
C SER A 389 2.13 26.94 1.83
N GLY A 390 1.39 26.98 0.71
CA GLY A 390 1.84 26.42 -0.56
C GLY A 390 3.10 27.10 -1.07
N ARG A 391 3.19 28.44 -0.91
CA ARG A 391 4.36 29.22 -1.29
C ARG A 391 5.61 28.74 -0.55
N LEU A 392 5.58 28.76 0.78
CA LEU A 392 6.76 28.40 1.59
C LEU A 392 7.21 26.93 1.34
N ILE A 393 6.26 26.02 1.19
CA ILE A 393 6.57 24.61 0.92
C ILE A 393 7.12 24.43 -0.49
N MET A 394 6.58 25.12 -1.50
CA MET A 394 7.09 25.07 -2.88
C MET A 394 8.49 25.67 -2.98
N ASP A 395 8.75 26.82 -2.34
CA ASP A 395 10.06 27.44 -2.31
C ASP A 395 11.10 26.52 -1.65
N ALA A 396 10.76 25.93 -0.50
CA ALA A 396 11.63 24.98 0.19
C ALA A 396 11.94 23.74 -0.68
N ILE A 397 10.94 23.19 -1.39
CA ILE A 397 11.14 22.05 -2.28
C ILE A 397 11.96 22.45 -3.50
N SER A 398 11.78 23.64 -4.08
CA SER A 398 12.54 24.10 -5.22
C SER A 398 14.02 24.25 -4.88
N ASN A 399 14.32 24.94 -3.76
CA ASN A 399 15.70 25.11 -3.29
C ASN A 399 16.34 23.73 -3.00
N LEU A 400 15.64 22.88 -2.26
CA LEU A 400 16.15 21.55 -1.93
C LEU A 400 16.37 20.68 -3.17
N TYR A 401 15.49 20.79 -4.17
CA TYR A 401 15.64 20.07 -5.44
C TYR A 401 16.89 20.51 -6.19
N GLU A 402 17.10 21.82 -6.30
CA GLU A 402 18.28 22.38 -6.98
C GLU A 402 19.58 22.01 -6.27
N ASP A 403 19.58 21.93 -4.96
CA ASP A 403 20.74 21.58 -4.14
C ASP A 403 21.14 20.10 -4.27
N ILE A 404 20.17 19.17 -4.28
CA ILE A 404 20.47 17.74 -4.17
C ILE A 404 20.39 16.96 -5.49
N VAL A 405 19.66 17.45 -6.50
CA VAL A 405 19.40 16.71 -7.73
C VAL A 405 20.48 16.99 -8.78
N ASN A 406 21.09 15.93 -9.28
CA ASN A 406 22.10 16.07 -10.32
C ASN A 406 21.46 16.31 -11.71
N PRO A 407 21.76 17.45 -12.39
CA PRO A 407 21.14 17.82 -13.66
C PRO A 407 21.53 16.93 -14.85
N LEU A 408 22.59 16.13 -14.74
CA LEU A 408 23.00 15.20 -15.79
C LEU A 408 22.13 13.95 -15.85
N LEU A 409 21.40 13.64 -14.76
CA LEU A 409 20.65 12.42 -14.62
C LEU A 409 19.17 12.62 -14.94
N LYS A 410 18.53 11.60 -15.51
CA LYS A 410 17.09 11.60 -15.74
C LYS A 410 16.34 11.18 -14.47
N VAL A 411 15.32 11.93 -14.12
CA VAL A 411 14.45 11.67 -12.96
C VAL A 411 13.42 10.59 -13.29
N ARG A 412 13.20 9.67 -12.35
CA ARG A 412 12.20 8.59 -12.51
C ARG A 412 11.20 8.51 -11.37
N ARG A 413 11.57 8.96 -10.19
CA ARG A 413 10.70 8.93 -9.01
C ARG A 413 10.92 10.17 -8.16
N ILE A 414 9.82 10.75 -7.67
CA ILE A 414 9.86 11.86 -6.71
C ILE A 414 9.03 11.46 -5.50
N THR A 415 9.53 11.73 -4.31
CA THR A 415 8.81 11.52 -3.05
C THR A 415 9.04 12.74 -2.17
N ILE A 416 7.96 13.35 -1.69
CA ILE A 416 7.98 14.48 -0.77
C ILE A 416 7.31 14.04 0.52
N VAL A 417 7.91 14.40 1.65
CA VAL A 417 7.38 14.09 2.98
C VAL A 417 7.34 15.37 3.81
N ALA A 418 6.17 15.72 4.31
CA ALA A 418 6.01 16.65 5.41
C ALA A 418 6.18 15.86 6.72
N SER A 419 7.22 16.19 7.51
CA SER A 419 7.52 15.57 8.79
C SER A 419 7.07 16.48 9.94
N HIS A 420 7.08 15.96 11.17
CA HIS A 420 6.64 16.72 12.36
C HIS A 420 5.25 17.36 12.19
N VAL A 421 4.34 16.64 11.53
CA VAL A 421 3.01 17.17 11.26
C VAL A 421 2.20 17.21 12.55
N ILE A 422 1.70 18.40 12.92
CA ILE A 422 0.89 18.63 14.11
C ILE A 422 -0.43 19.33 13.77
N ASP A 423 -1.36 19.38 14.72
CA ASP A 423 -2.60 20.11 14.58
C ASP A 423 -2.36 21.62 14.46
N GLU A 424 -3.14 22.27 13.60
CA GLU A 424 -3.04 23.72 13.34
C GLU A 424 -3.14 24.55 14.62
N THR A 425 -3.97 24.13 15.58
CA THR A 425 -4.11 24.81 16.88
C THR A 425 -2.82 24.76 17.69
N LEU A 426 -2.17 23.58 17.75
CA LEU A 426 -0.88 23.43 18.45
C LEU A 426 0.24 24.18 17.73
N ALA A 427 0.25 24.15 16.39
CA ALA A 427 1.22 24.86 15.58
C ALA A 427 1.17 26.38 15.80
N LYS A 428 -0.02 26.96 15.89
CA LYS A 428 -0.20 28.39 16.17
C LYS A 428 0.42 28.81 17.51
N HIS A 429 0.19 28.02 18.57
CA HIS A 429 0.82 28.27 19.88
C HIS A 429 2.35 28.19 19.82
N GLN A 430 2.91 27.25 19.08
CA GLN A 430 4.37 27.12 18.92
C GLN A 430 4.96 28.26 18.09
N ASN A 431 4.25 28.77 17.08
CA ASN A 431 4.67 29.90 16.26
C ASN A 431 4.55 31.26 17.03
N GLU A 432 3.77 31.33 18.10
CA GLU A 432 3.60 32.52 18.95
C GLU A 432 4.70 32.68 20.03
N THR A 433 5.66 31.75 20.09
CA THR A 433 6.78 31.85 21.03
C THR A 433 7.54 33.13 20.75
N PRO A 434 7.84 33.99 21.79
CA PRO A 434 8.49 35.27 21.59
C PRO A 434 9.85 35.13 20.91
N ILE A 435 10.04 35.81 19.79
CA ILE A 435 11.34 35.90 19.14
C ILE A 435 12.26 36.70 20.08
N GLN A 436 13.38 36.10 20.49
CA GLN A 436 14.40 36.84 21.23
C GLN A 436 14.94 37.95 20.33
N LEU A 437 14.63 39.19 20.67
CA LEU A 437 15.06 40.37 19.94
C LEU A 437 16.56 40.59 20.18
N ASN A 438 17.32 40.80 19.12
CA ASN A 438 18.73 41.14 19.19
C ASN A 438 18.85 42.65 19.40
N LEU A 439 19.65 43.08 20.37
CA LEU A 439 19.86 44.50 20.73
C LEU A 439 20.48 45.34 19.61
N PHE A 440 21.12 44.70 18.62
CA PHE A 440 21.86 45.37 17.55
C PHE A 440 21.14 45.35 16.18
N GLU A 441 19.90 44.90 16.12
CA GLU A 441 19.14 44.80 14.86
C GLU A 441 17.95 45.79 14.84
N ASN A 442 17.57 46.23 13.63
CA ASN A 442 16.41 47.13 13.46
C ASN A 442 15.09 46.41 13.75
N ASN A 443 14.68 46.42 15.00
CA ASN A 443 13.51 45.72 15.53
C ASN A 443 12.19 46.21 14.90
N GLU A 444 12.10 47.43 14.40
CA GLU A 444 10.88 47.96 13.77
C GLU A 444 10.69 47.41 12.36
N GLU A 445 11.76 47.28 11.60
CA GLU A 445 11.72 46.67 10.24
C GLU A 445 11.35 45.20 10.35
N LYS A 446 11.97 44.42 11.21
CA LYS A 446 11.61 43.03 11.47
C LYS A 446 10.16 42.85 11.93
N ARG A 447 9.65 43.77 12.73
CA ARG A 447 8.23 43.73 13.15
C ARG A 447 7.30 44.01 11.98
N ARG A 448 7.62 44.94 11.09
CA ARG A 448 6.84 45.23 9.86
C ARG A 448 6.85 44.02 8.93
N ASP A 449 8.01 43.45 8.68
CA ASP A 449 8.15 42.27 7.80
C ASP A 449 7.37 41.06 8.35
N ALA A 450 7.47 40.77 9.65
CA ALA A 450 6.71 39.74 10.31
C ALA A 450 5.18 39.97 10.24
N LEU A 451 4.75 41.22 10.34
CA LEU A 451 3.33 41.56 10.24
C LEU A 451 2.83 41.40 8.79
N GLN A 452 3.63 41.81 7.81
CA GLN A 452 3.33 41.66 6.41
C GLN A 452 3.27 40.18 6.01
N GLU A 453 4.22 39.38 6.45
CA GLU A 453 4.23 37.92 6.25
C GLU A 453 2.99 37.27 6.88
N ARG A 454 2.60 37.63 8.09
CA ARG A 454 1.35 37.12 8.70
C ARG A 454 0.12 37.46 7.89
N HIS A 455 0.01 38.70 7.38
CA HIS A 455 -1.09 39.09 6.52
C HIS A 455 -1.11 38.29 5.19
N GLN A 456 0.05 38.08 4.61
CA GLN A 456 0.20 37.28 3.37
C GLN A 456 -0.19 35.83 3.60
N LEU A 457 0.27 35.19 4.69
CA LEU A 457 -0.10 33.83 5.05
C LEU A 457 -1.60 33.69 5.35
N ALA A 458 -2.21 34.66 6.01
CA ALA A 458 -3.65 34.67 6.28
C ALA A 458 -4.48 34.79 4.99
N ARG A 459 -4.03 35.61 4.03
CA ARG A 459 -4.66 35.74 2.72
C ARG A 459 -4.51 34.46 1.89
N GLU A 460 -3.31 33.89 1.89
CA GLU A 460 -3.04 32.61 1.21
C GLU A 460 -3.91 31.48 1.77
N ARG A 461 -4.06 31.39 3.10
CA ARG A 461 -4.91 30.40 3.75
C ARG A 461 -6.35 30.47 3.27
N LYS A 462 -6.96 31.67 3.20
CA LYS A 462 -8.31 31.88 2.69
C LYS A 462 -8.42 31.42 1.23
N LEU A 463 -7.40 31.69 0.40
CA LEU A 463 -7.36 31.25 -0.98
C LEU A 463 -7.27 29.72 -1.10
N GLN A 464 -6.47 29.08 -0.27
CA GLN A 464 -6.36 27.61 -0.24
C GLN A 464 -7.69 26.95 0.17
N GLU A 465 -8.38 27.52 1.17
CA GLU A 465 -9.69 27.03 1.60
C GLU A 465 -10.75 27.17 0.48
N ALA A 466 -10.80 28.34 -0.18
CA ALA A 466 -11.68 28.55 -1.33
C ALA A 466 -11.33 27.59 -2.50
N THR A 467 -10.04 27.35 -2.73
CA THR A 467 -9.58 26.37 -3.74
C THR A 467 -10.06 24.96 -3.42
N LEU A 468 -9.99 24.54 -2.16
CA LEU A 468 -10.48 23.24 -1.73
C LEU A 468 -12.00 23.12 -1.89
N ASP A 469 -12.75 24.17 -1.57
CA ASP A 469 -14.21 24.17 -1.73
C ASP A 469 -14.64 24.08 -3.20
N ILE A 470 -13.96 24.79 -4.10
CA ILE A 470 -14.19 24.69 -5.53
C ILE A 470 -13.86 23.28 -6.03
N LYS A 471 -12.70 22.74 -5.63
CA LYS A 471 -12.28 21.38 -6.05
C LYS A 471 -13.21 20.28 -5.52
N ARG A 472 -13.80 20.45 -4.34
CA ARG A 472 -14.80 19.52 -3.79
C ARG A 472 -16.11 19.55 -4.56
N ARG A 473 -16.58 20.73 -4.97
CA ARG A 473 -17.87 20.91 -5.67
C ARG A 473 -17.79 20.54 -7.15
N PHE A 474 -16.69 20.88 -7.82
CA PHE A 474 -16.56 20.81 -9.28
C PHE A 474 -15.47 19.86 -9.77
N GLY A 475 -14.82 19.13 -8.86
CA GLY A 475 -13.75 18.17 -9.17
C GLY A 475 -12.34 18.78 -9.07
N LYS A 476 -11.35 17.90 -8.92
CA LYS A 476 -9.97 18.28 -8.64
C LYS A 476 -9.31 19.14 -9.74
N ASN A 477 -9.77 19.03 -10.98
CA ASN A 477 -9.26 19.78 -12.14
C ASN A 477 -10.02 21.08 -12.43
N SER A 478 -11.01 21.45 -11.61
CA SER A 478 -11.81 22.68 -11.81
C SER A 478 -11.02 23.96 -11.58
N LEU A 479 -9.95 23.90 -10.78
CA LEU A 479 -9.04 25.02 -10.55
C LEU A 479 -7.60 24.51 -10.56
N LEU A 480 -6.79 25.03 -11.50
CA LEU A 480 -5.41 24.65 -11.74
C LEU A 480 -4.51 25.89 -11.64
N ARG A 481 -3.25 25.69 -11.27
CA ARG A 481 -2.20 26.72 -11.37
C ARG A 481 -1.61 26.73 -12.79
N GLY A 482 -0.99 27.84 -13.23
CA GLY A 482 -0.25 27.93 -14.48
C GLY A 482 0.79 26.81 -14.62
N LEU A 483 1.49 26.47 -13.52
CA LEU A 483 2.46 25.38 -13.43
C LEU A 483 1.92 24.02 -13.92
N ASN A 484 0.62 23.77 -13.81
CA ASN A 484 0.01 22.51 -14.27
C ASN A 484 -0.12 22.40 -15.80
N PHE A 485 0.31 23.42 -16.53
CA PHE A 485 0.34 23.48 -17.99
C PHE A 485 1.78 23.51 -18.54
N ASP A 486 2.78 23.54 -17.66
CA ASP A 486 4.18 23.52 -18.06
C ASP A 486 4.58 22.15 -18.64
N GLU A 487 5.66 22.14 -19.42
CA GLU A 487 6.20 20.91 -19.99
C GLU A 487 6.65 19.95 -18.87
N GLY A 488 6.10 18.74 -18.87
CA GLY A 488 6.37 17.73 -17.87
C GLY A 488 5.40 17.74 -16.68
N ALA A 489 4.47 18.70 -16.61
CA ALA A 489 3.44 18.72 -15.58
C ALA A 489 2.59 17.43 -15.59
N THR A 490 2.28 16.90 -14.41
CA THR A 490 1.52 15.66 -14.23
C THR A 490 0.28 15.84 -13.36
N GLY A 491 0.07 17.02 -12.79
CA GLY A 491 -0.97 17.28 -11.77
C GLY A 491 -2.37 17.02 -12.29
N ARG A 492 -2.67 17.35 -13.55
CA ARG A 492 -3.97 17.09 -14.17
C ARG A 492 -4.30 15.61 -14.25
N ASP A 493 -3.34 14.79 -14.68
CA ASP A 493 -3.51 13.35 -14.80
C ASP A 493 -3.60 12.69 -13.41
N ARG A 494 -2.78 13.16 -12.46
CA ARG A 494 -2.83 12.70 -11.07
C ARG A 494 -4.16 12.99 -10.39
N ASN A 495 -4.80 14.10 -10.69
CA ASN A 495 -6.12 14.44 -10.14
C ASN A 495 -7.20 13.43 -10.54
N ASN A 496 -7.03 12.76 -11.70
CA ASN A 496 -7.89 11.69 -12.18
C ASN A 496 -7.47 10.30 -11.68
N GLN A 497 -6.56 10.23 -10.71
CA GLN A 497 -6.05 8.97 -10.17
C GLN A 497 -6.34 8.84 -8.67
N ILE A 498 -6.49 7.59 -8.24
CA ILE A 498 -6.53 7.18 -6.84
C ILE A 498 -5.40 6.17 -6.63
N GLY A 499 -4.49 6.46 -5.69
CA GLY A 499 -3.35 5.58 -5.44
C GLY A 499 -2.38 5.40 -6.63
N GLY A 500 -2.40 6.34 -7.61
CA GLY A 500 -1.56 6.29 -8.81
C GLY A 500 -2.15 5.45 -9.97
N HIS A 501 -3.42 5.05 -9.88
CA HIS A 501 -4.18 4.33 -10.90
C HIS A 501 -5.44 5.12 -11.27
N HIS A 502 -6.06 4.80 -12.40
CA HIS A 502 -7.31 5.44 -12.81
C HIS A 502 -8.39 5.33 -11.71
N ALA A 503 -9.12 6.45 -11.50
CA ALA A 503 -10.19 6.53 -10.52
C ALA A 503 -11.41 5.70 -10.92
#